data_a619c895097b239006959ad4dcc38629
#
_entry.id   a619c895097b239006959ad4dcc38629
#
_cell.length_a   1.000
_cell.length_b   1.000
_cell.length_c   1.000
_cell.angle_alpha   90.00
_cell.angle_beta   90.00
_cell.angle_gamma   90.00
#
_symmetry.space_group_name_H-M   'P 1'
#
loop_
_entity.id
_entity.type
_entity.pdbx_description
1 polymer ?
#
loop_
_entity_poly.entity_id
_entity_poly.type
_entity_poly.pdbx_seq_one_letter_code
_entity_poly.pdbx_strand_id
1 'polypeptide(L)'
;FYITGNSINKDIFSDYYRSIIYEDARSLINQSASSVSGIPALTVTYSNNPSPGKIFFNNLTRMPDPGNTPCLLIADNDGNLVFAREMPEECFDLNIQPNGMLTYYDDSKGKYYAMNSNYEVIDSFYCGNGYSTDLHELRILDNGHFLLMSYDNRAIANIGGEFPMNVNVIGIIIQELDENKDVVFQFRSWDH
;
A
#
# COMPACT_ATOMS: atom_id res chain seq x y z
N PHE A 1 13.46 -11.21 -10.45
CA PHE A 1 13.35 -10.82 -11.85
C PHE A 1 13.96 -9.44 -12.02
N TYR A 2 15.01 -9.33 -12.84
CA TYR A 2 15.60 -8.07 -13.24
C TYR A 2 14.93 -7.61 -14.53
N ILE A 3 14.31 -6.43 -14.53
CA ILE A 3 13.86 -5.77 -15.76
C ILE A 3 14.88 -4.67 -16.06
N THR A 4 15.70 -4.87 -17.08
CA THR A 4 16.50 -3.82 -17.71
C THR A 4 15.64 -3.15 -18.77
N GLY A 5 15.20 -1.94 -18.51
CA GLY A 5 14.42 -1.14 -19.48
C GLY A 5 14.77 0.33 -19.35
N ASN A 6 15.26 0.88 -20.43
CA ASN A 6 15.56 2.24 -20.84
C ASN A 6 15.25 3.40 -19.88
N SER A 7 16.27 4.24 -19.69
CA SER A 7 16.27 5.49 -18.96
C SER A 7 15.15 6.44 -19.40
N ILE A 8 14.07 6.46 -18.64
CA ILE A 8 13.19 7.61 -18.55
C ILE A 8 13.90 8.62 -17.65
N ASN A 9 13.91 9.87 -18.09
CA ASN A 9 14.62 10.97 -17.46
C ASN A 9 14.19 11.10 -15.97
N LYS A 10 14.94 10.46 -15.08
CA LYS A 10 14.66 10.35 -13.64
C LYS A 10 14.76 11.68 -12.88
N ASP A 11 15.34 12.72 -13.51
CA ASP A 11 15.77 13.91 -12.79
C ASP A 11 14.65 14.94 -12.59
N ILE A 12 13.68 15.04 -13.51
CA ILE A 12 12.63 16.07 -13.42
C ILE A 12 11.57 15.70 -12.37
N PHE A 13 11.21 14.42 -12.26
CA PHE A 13 10.25 13.96 -11.24
C PHE A 13 10.87 13.91 -9.85
N SER A 14 12.14 13.51 -9.72
CA SER A 14 12.80 13.39 -8.42
C SER A 14 12.97 14.73 -7.71
N ASP A 15 13.31 15.81 -8.45
CA ASP A 15 13.58 17.12 -7.87
C ASP A 15 12.29 17.87 -7.50
N TYR A 16 11.23 17.74 -8.29
CA TYR A 16 9.93 18.31 -7.96
C TYR A 16 9.32 17.66 -6.71
N TYR A 17 9.37 16.34 -6.61
CA TYR A 17 8.87 15.61 -5.43
C TYR A 17 9.77 15.76 -4.21
N ARG A 18 11.09 15.89 -4.40
CA ARG A 18 12.01 16.18 -3.30
C ARG A 18 11.72 17.53 -2.67
N SER A 19 11.43 18.58 -3.46
CA SER A 19 11.12 19.90 -2.92
C SER A 19 9.80 19.92 -2.13
N ILE A 20 8.75 19.28 -2.65
CA ILE A 20 7.44 19.24 -2.00
C ILE A 20 7.49 18.41 -0.70
N ILE A 21 8.13 17.25 -0.71
CA ILE A 21 8.22 16.39 0.48
C ILE A 21 9.16 16.97 1.54
N TYR A 22 10.20 17.73 1.15
CA TYR A 22 11.19 18.24 2.10
C TYR A 22 10.78 19.52 2.83
N GLU A 23 10.08 20.45 2.19
CA GLU A 23 9.77 21.75 2.80
C GLU A 23 8.45 21.73 3.58
N ASP A 24 7.40 21.10 3.05
CA ASP A 24 6.10 21.04 3.74
C ASP A 24 6.09 20.04 4.91
N ALA A 25 6.83 18.94 4.82
CA ALA A 25 6.93 17.98 5.90
C ALA A 25 7.56 18.59 7.17
N ARG A 26 8.50 19.53 7.05
CA ARG A 26 9.11 20.19 8.22
C ARG A 26 8.15 21.06 9.01
N SER A 27 7.20 21.70 8.37
CA SER A 27 6.22 22.56 9.06
C SER A 27 5.13 21.76 9.77
N LEU A 28 4.77 20.60 9.25
CA LEU A 28 3.74 19.71 9.82
C LEU A 28 4.29 18.81 10.94
N ILE A 29 5.57 18.43 10.89
CA ILE A 29 6.24 17.61 11.92
C ILE A 29 6.19 18.28 13.29
N ASN A 30 6.33 19.60 13.35
CA ASN A 30 6.32 20.32 14.63
C ASN A 30 4.95 20.38 15.31
N GLN A 31 3.88 19.97 14.65
CA GLN A 31 2.53 19.95 15.22
C GLN A 31 1.99 18.54 15.50
N SER A 32 2.45 17.51 14.80
CA SER A 32 1.81 16.18 14.84
C SER A 32 2.55 15.13 15.68
N ALA A 33 3.86 15.12 15.68
CA ALA A 33 4.63 14.03 16.30
C ALA A 33 4.69 14.08 17.85
N SER A 34 4.34 15.19 18.46
CA SER A 34 4.48 15.37 19.93
C SER A 34 3.21 15.07 20.74
N SER A 35 2.09 14.67 20.13
CA SER A 35 0.81 14.51 20.83
C SER A 35 0.05 13.21 20.55
N VAL A 36 0.56 12.31 19.72
CA VAL A 36 -0.14 11.05 19.41
C VAL A 36 0.33 9.97 20.39
N SER A 37 -0.49 9.70 21.38
CA SER A 37 -0.34 8.59 22.32
C SER A 37 -0.61 7.28 21.56
N GLY A 38 0.35 6.37 21.49
CA GLY A 38 0.19 5.06 20.83
C GLY A 38 1.01 4.85 19.57
N ILE A 39 1.76 5.85 19.10
CA ILE A 39 2.73 5.67 18.02
C ILE A 39 3.92 4.86 18.54
N PRO A 40 4.32 3.76 17.87
CA PRO A 40 5.48 2.99 18.27
C PRO A 40 6.77 3.81 18.13
N ALA A 41 7.65 3.72 19.14
CA ALA A 41 8.97 4.31 19.06
C ALA A 41 9.83 3.54 18.04
N LEU A 42 10.50 4.28 17.16
CA LEU A 42 11.44 3.71 16.20
C LEU A 42 12.87 3.85 16.73
N THR A 43 13.64 2.79 16.61
CA THR A 43 15.06 2.79 16.97
C THR A 43 15.88 2.23 15.82
N VAL A 44 16.78 3.04 15.28
CA VAL A 44 17.76 2.58 14.27
C VAL A 44 18.90 1.88 15.03
N THR A 45 18.95 0.57 14.94
CA THR A 45 19.99 -0.24 15.61
C THR A 45 21.28 -0.37 14.80
N TYR A 46 21.19 -0.17 13.51
CA TYR A 46 22.34 -0.20 12.59
C TYR A 46 22.04 0.63 11.34
N SER A 47 23.03 1.42 10.88
CA SER A 47 22.96 2.17 9.62
C SER A 47 24.33 2.15 8.96
N ASN A 48 24.38 1.80 7.67
CA ASN A 48 25.59 1.78 6.87
C ASN A 48 25.31 2.33 5.48
N ASN A 49 25.51 3.63 5.30
CA ASN A 49 25.34 4.33 4.04
C ASN A 49 23.98 4.05 3.35
N PRO A 50 22.84 4.30 4.02
CA PRO A 50 21.53 4.02 3.47
C PRO A 50 21.27 4.86 2.23
N SER A 51 20.50 4.33 1.28
CA SER A 51 20.03 5.11 0.13
C SER A 51 19.21 6.31 0.61
N PRO A 52 19.35 7.47 -0.03
CA PRO A 52 18.47 8.61 0.27
C PRO A 52 17.02 8.26 0.04
N GLY A 53 16.14 8.66 0.96
CA GLY A 53 14.71 8.42 0.82
C GLY A 53 13.96 8.39 2.14
N LYS A 54 12.74 7.92 2.07
CA LYS A 54 11.85 7.71 3.20
C LYS A 54 11.41 6.25 3.24
N ILE A 55 11.08 5.80 4.42
CA ILE A 55 10.55 4.46 4.68
C ILE A 55 9.06 4.61 4.95
N PHE A 56 8.25 3.94 4.14
CA PHE A 56 6.81 3.90 4.25
C PHE A 56 6.42 2.58 4.91
N PHE A 57 5.64 2.64 5.97
CA PHE A 57 5.21 1.43 6.67
C PHE A 57 3.97 1.69 7.51
N ASN A 58 3.36 0.62 7.95
CA ASN A 58 2.27 0.60 8.92
C ASN A 58 2.59 -0.43 9.99
N ASN A 59 2.14 -0.20 11.21
CA ASN A 59 2.27 -1.17 12.28
C ASN A 59 1.06 -2.11 12.29
N LEU A 60 1.32 -3.39 12.54
CA LEU A 60 0.28 -4.40 12.74
C LEU A 60 -0.01 -4.53 14.24
N THR A 61 -1.27 -4.44 14.60
CA THR A 61 -1.71 -4.52 16.00
C THR A 61 -2.43 -5.84 16.34
N ARG A 62 -2.31 -6.85 15.47
CA ARG A 62 -2.95 -8.19 15.63
C ARG A 62 -2.59 -8.92 16.92
N MET A 63 -1.51 -8.54 17.56
CA MET A 63 -1.23 -8.92 18.94
C MET A 63 -1.75 -7.79 19.82
N PRO A 64 -2.72 -8.02 20.71
CA PRO A 64 -3.24 -6.98 21.58
C PRO A 64 -2.12 -6.54 22.55
N ASP A 65 -1.33 -5.59 22.12
CA ASP A 65 -0.54 -4.76 23.01
C ASP A 65 -1.44 -3.56 23.33
N PRO A 66 -1.96 -3.43 24.56
CA PRO A 66 -2.97 -2.43 24.92
C PRO A 66 -2.48 -0.98 24.81
N GLY A 67 -1.32 -0.74 24.25
CA GLY A 67 -0.74 0.60 24.02
C GLY A 67 -0.54 0.97 22.55
N ASN A 68 -0.75 0.07 21.58
CA ASN A 68 -0.49 0.36 20.18
C ASN A 68 -1.78 0.60 19.39
N THR A 69 -1.84 1.74 18.73
CA THR A 69 -2.90 2.09 17.77
C THR A 69 -2.41 1.79 16.34
N PRO A 70 -3.25 1.27 15.43
CA PRO A 70 -2.88 1.16 14.01
C PRO A 70 -2.49 2.53 13.46
N CYS A 71 -1.38 2.61 12.72
CA CYS A 71 -0.86 3.85 12.20
C CYS A 71 -0.33 3.70 10.78
N LEU A 72 -0.48 4.75 9.97
CA LEU A 72 0.32 4.98 8.78
C LEU A 72 1.53 5.81 9.17
N LEU A 73 2.73 5.38 8.79
CA LEU A 73 3.98 5.95 9.26
C LEU A 73 4.94 6.18 8.09
N ILE A 74 5.61 7.34 8.11
CA ILE A 74 6.73 7.63 7.21
C ILE A 74 7.89 8.08 8.09
N ALA A 75 9.05 7.45 7.93
CA ALA A 75 10.27 7.80 8.65
C ALA A 75 11.41 8.15 7.70
N ASP A 76 12.38 8.89 8.19
CA ASP A 76 13.67 9.06 7.54
C ASP A 76 14.65 7.92 7.94
N ASN A 77 15.85 7.95 7.35
CA ASN A 77 16.88 6.95 7.60
C ASN A 77 17.48 7.00 9.03
N ASP A 78 17.23 8.07 9.77
CA ASP A 78 17.64 8.23 11.16
C ASP A 78 16.56 7.76 12.15
N GLY A 79 15.40 7.31 11.62
CA GLY A 79 14.27 6.85 12.41
C GLY A 79 13.34 7.97 12.90
N ASN A 80 13.56 9.23 12.45
CA ASN A 80 12.64 10.30 12.77
C ASN A 80 11.36 10.16 11.95
N LEU A 81 10.21 10.26 12.62
CA LEU A 81 8.93 10.26 11.94
C LEU A 81 8.74 11.55 11.14
N VAL A 82 8.49 11.40 9.85
CA VAL A 82 8.14 12.47 8.92
C VAL A 82 6.63 12.66 8.87
N PHE A 83 5.89 11.57 8.98
CA PHE A 83 4.43 11.54 9.02
C PHE A 83 3.97 10.41 9.92
N ALA A 84 2.90 10.66 10.68
CA ALA A 84 2.19 9.66 11.44
C ALA A 84 0.71 9.99 11.47
N ARG A 85 -0.12 8.98 11.19
CA ARG A 85 -1.58 9.08 11.29
C ARG A 85 -2.13 7.86 11.99
N GLU A 86 -2.85 8.09 13.09
CA GLU A 86 -3.65 7.03 13.72
C GLU A 86 -4.79 6.63 12.80
N MET A 87 -5.03 5.34 12.72
CA MET A 87 -6.11 4.75 11.95
C MET A 87 -7.07 4.02 12.90
N PRO A 88 -8.37 4.00 12.58
CA PRO A 88 -9.35 3.32 13.43
C PRO A 88 -9.19 1.79 13.41
N GLU A 89 -8.64 1.25 12.33
CA GLU A 89 -8.43 -0.17 12.08
C GLU A 89 -7.11 -0.39 11.36
N GLU A 90 -6.69 -1.64 11.21
CA GLU A 90 -5.46 -1.99 10.52
C GLU A 90 -5.46 -1.49 9.06
N CYS A 91 -4.29 -1.01 8.64
CA CYS A 91 -4.01 -0.59 7.29
C CYS A 91 -2.79 -1.34 6.76
N PHE A 92 -2.70 -1.47 5.44
CA PHE A 92 -1.64 -2.21 4.78
C PHE A 92 -1.13 -1.44 3.56
N ASP A 93 0.01 -1.87 3.03
CA ASP A 93 0.59 -1.40 1.77
C ASP A 93 0.61 0.14 1.63
N LEU A 94 1.14 0.83 2.67
CA LEU A 94 1.41 2.26 2.56
C LEU A 94 2.55 2.47 1.58
N ASN A 95 2.26 3.03 0.42
CA ASN A 95 3.20 3.13 -0.68
C ASN A 95 3.01 4.41 -1.49
N ILE A 96 4.10 4.87 -2.16
CA ILE A 96 4.03 5.97 -3.11
C ILE A 96 3.88 5.42 -4.53
N GLN A 97 2.87 5.87 -5.24
CA GLN A 97 2.57 5.47 -6.61
C GLN A 97 3.41 6.26 -7.63
N PRO A 98 3.60 5.77 -8.87
CA PRO A 98 4.36 6.48 -9.90
C PRO A 98 3.88 7.91 -10.19
N ASN A 99 2.59 8.18 -10.01
CA ASN A 99 1.99 9.50 -10.16
C ASN A 99 2.16 10.41 -8.92
N GLY A 100 2.89 9.95 -7.89
CA GLY A 100 3.16 10.70 -6.66
C GLY A 100 2.07 10.64 -5.59
N MET A 101 0.96 9.97 -5.84
CA MET A 101 -0.04 9.72 -4.79
C MET A 101 0.50 8.76 -3.75
N LEU A 102 0.18 9.00 -2.50
CA LEU A 102 0.43 8.08 -1.42
C LEU A 102 -0.81 7.21 -1.23
N THR A 103 -0.67 5.89 -1.32
CA THR A 103 -1.80 4.95 -1.21
C THR A 103 -1.65 4.02 -0.01
N TYR A 104 -2.77 3.57 0.53
CA TYR A 104 -2.83 2.57 1.59
C TYR A 104 -4.14 1.78 1.49
N TYR A 105 -4.11 0.53 1.94
CA TYR A 105 -5.30 -0.29 2.09
C TYR A 105 -5.90 -0.12 3.49
N ASP A 106 -7.21 0.09 3.58
CA ASP A 106 -7.99 0.13 4.81
C ASP A 106 -8.76 -1.19 4.96
N ASP A 107 -8.36 -2.00 5.95
CA ASP A 107 -8.94 -3.34 6.16
C ASP A 107 -10.44 -3.26 6.52
N SER A 108 -10.84 -2.25 7.28
CA SER A 108 -12.24 -2.06 7.66
C SER A 108 -13.17 -1.72 6.49
N LYS A 109 -12.60 -1.17 5.42
CA LYS A 109 -13.34 -0.75 4.22
C LYS A 109 -13.13 -1.70 3.05
N GLY A 110 -12.13 -2.59 3.12
CA GLY A 110 -11.81 -3.54 2.06
C GLY A 110 -11.37 -2.88 0.76
N LYS A 111 -10.66 -1.75 0.83
CA LYS A 111 -10.23 -0.99 -0.35
C LYS A 111 -9.02 -0.10 -0.09
N TYR A 112 -8.39 0.31 -1.17
CA TYR A 112 -7.33 1.31 -1.14
C TYR A 112 -7.88 2.73 -1.11
N TYR A 113 -7.13 3.62 -0.47
CA TYR A 113 -7.30 5.06 -0.54
C TYR A 113 -6.04 5.73 -1.08
N ALA A 114 -6.21 6.82 -1.82
CA ALA A 114 -5.12 7.69 -2.23
C ALA A 114 -5.17 9.02 -1.49
N MET A 115 -3.98 9.50 -1.14
CA MET A 115 -3.77 10.80 -0.51
C MET A 115 -2.92 11.69 -1.43
N ASN A 116 -3.20 13.00 -1.37
CA ASN A 116 -2.38 14.02 -2.01
C ASN A 116 -1.15 14.38 -1.15
N SER A 117 -0.35 15.36 -1.59
CA SER A 117 0.84 15.85 -0.88
C SER A 117 0.54 16.47 0.50
N ASN A 118 -0.71 16.86 0.76
CA ASN A 118 -1.18 17.34 2.06
C ASN A 118 -1.70 16.21 2.95
N TYR A 119 -1.54 14.96 2.52
CA TYR A 119 -2.07 13.77 3.18
C TYR A 119 -3.61 13.74 3.28
N GLU A 120 -4.32 14.47 2.43
CA GLU A 120 -5.76 14.43 2.34
C GLU A 120 -6.19 13.29 1.43
N VAL A 121 -7.19 12.51 1.86
CA VAL A 121 -7.77 11.45 1.03
C VAL A 121 -8.52 12.09 -0.13
N ILE A 122 -8.13 11.74 -1.35
CA ILE A 122 -8.67 12.30 -2.58
C ILE A 122 -9.37 11.28 -3.48
N ASP A 123 -9.06 9.98 -3.31
CA ASP A 123 -9.67 8.91 -4.11
C ASP A 123 -9.66 7.57 -3.35
N SER A 124 -10.36 6.57 -3.92
CA SER A 124 -10.34 5.19 -3.42
C SER A 124 -10.45 4.18 -4.57
N PHE A 125 -9.82 3.00 -4.41
CA PHE A 125 -9.71 1.96 -5.43
C PHE A 125 -10.14 0.61 -4.87
N TYR A 126 -10.91 -0.13 -5.63
CA TYR A 126 -11.40 -1.47 -5.25
C TYR A 126 -11.71 -2.30 -6.48
N CYS A 127 -11.69 -3.62 -6.32
CA CYS A 127 -12.01 -4.55 -7.39
C CYS A 127 -13.47 -4.43 -7.83
N GLY A 128 -13.70 -4.58 -9.13
CA GLY A 128 -15.02 -4.66 -9.73
C GLY A 128 -15.56 -6.09 -9.79
N ASN A 129 -16.68 -6.27 -10.49
CA ASN A 129 -17.29 -7.56 -10.79
C ASN A 129 -17.63 -8.42 -9.54
N GLY A 130 -17.80 -7.77 -8.38
CA GLY A 130 -18.16 -8.45 -7.13
C GLY A 130 -17.01 -9.12 -6.38
N TYR A 131 -15.77 -8.89 -6.80
CA TYR A 131 -14.57 -9.38 -6.11
C TYR A 131 -14.16 -8.46 -4.94
N SER A 132 -13.73 -9.05 -3.84
CA SER A 132 -13.11 -8.30 -2.74
C SER A 132 -11.70 -7.88 -3.12
N THR A 133 -11.30 -6.69 -2.75
CA THR A 133 -9.94 -6.20 -2.99
C THR A 133 -8.96 -6.86 -2.03
N ASP A 134 -7.84 -7.34 -2.55
CA ASP A 134 -6.73 -7.84 -1.76
C ASP A 134 -5.87 -6.69 -1.23
N LEU A 135 -5.21 -6.92 -0.08
CA LEU A 135 -4.49 -5.89 0.67
C LEU A 135 -3.01 -5.72 0.29
N HIS A 136 -2.48 -6.55 -0.64
CA HIS A 136 -1.04 -6.66 -0.83
C HIS A 136 -0.47 -5.71 -1.89
N GLU A 137 -1.25 -5.31 -2.90
CA GLU A 137 -0.75 -4.44 -3.97
C GLU A 137 -1.87 -3.66 -4.67
N LEU A 138 -1.67 -2.36 -4.79
CA LEU A 138 -2.31 -1.47 -5.75
C LEU A 138 -1.23 -0.88 -6.66
N ARG A 139 -1.42 -0.92 -7.97
CA ARG A 139 -0.53 -0.28 -8.92
C ARG A 139 -1.29 0.71 -9.80
N ILE A 140 -0.97 1.99 -9.67
CA ILE A 140 -1.46 3.01 -10.59
C ILE A 140 -0.52 3.08 -11.79
N LEU A 141 -1.08 3.01 -13.00
CA LEU A 141 -0.37 3.01 -14.27
C LEU A 141 -0.25 4.42 -14.84
N ASP A 142 0.69 4.62 -15.77
CA ASP A 142 0.96 5.93 -16.40
C ASP A 142 -0.24 6.46 -17.22
N ASN A 143 -1.11 5.57 -17.68
CA ASN A 143 -2.34 5.93 -18.42
C ASN A 143 -3.52 6.29 -17.49
N GLY A 144 -3.33 6.31 -16.17
CA GLY A 144 -4.38 6.56 -15.18
C GLY A 144 -5.20 5.33 -14.78
N HIS A 145 -5.01 4.20 -15.44
CA HIS A 145 -5.59 2.92 -15.03
C HIS A 145 -4.91 2.41 -13.76
N PHE A 146 -5.50 1.39 -13.15
CA PHE A 146 -4.89 0.77 -11.98
C PHE A 146 -5.11 -0.74 -11.96
N LEU A 147 -4.13 -1.43 -11.41
CA LEU A 147 -4.15 -2.88 -11.21
C LEU A 147 -4.46 -3.20 -9.76
N LEU A 148 -5.33 -4.17 -9.56
CA LEU A 148 -5.69 -4.72 -8.26
C LEU A 148 -5.71 -6.25 -8.31
N MET A 149 -5.51 -6.84 -7.14
CA MET A 149 -5.64 -8.28 -6.92
C MET A 149 -6.89 -8.62 -6.12
N SER A 150 -7.34 -9.85 -6.30
CA SER A 150 -8.38 -10.50 -5.49
C SER A 150 -8.16 -12.00 -5.45
N TYR A 151 -8.85 -12.68 -4.57
CA TYR A 151 -8.88 -14.13 -4.48
C TYR A 151 -10.27 -14.69 -4.79
N ASP A 152 -10.29 -15.78 -5.57
CA ASP A 152 -11.49 -16.60 -5.85
C ASP A 152 -11.29 -17.99 -5.24
N ASN A 153 -11.71 -18.15 -3.99
CA ASN A 153 -11.55 -19.39 -3.23
C ASN A 153 -12.64 -20.38 -3.62
N ARG A 154 -12.26 -21.60 -3.98
CA ARG A 154 -13.19 -22.67 -4.33
C ARG A 154 -12.92 -23.94 -3.55
N ALA A 155 -13.98 -24.51 -2.96
CA ALA A 155 -13.92 -25.85 -2.42
C ALA A 155 -13.96 -26.86 -3.57
N ILE A 156 -12.87 -27.58 -3.76
CA ILE A 156 -12.75 -28.64 -4.76
C ILE A 156 -12.90 -29.99 -4.06
N ALA A 157 -13.94 -30.72 -4.45
CA ALA A 157 -14.16 -32.06 -3.96
C ALA A 157 -13.23 -33.02 -4.71
N ASN A 158 -12.46 -33.81 -3.99
CA ASN A 158 -11.66 -34.93 -4.52
C ASN A 158 -10.72 -34.54 -5.67
N ILE A 159 -9.62 -33.89 -5.37
CA ILE A 159 -8.60 -33.51 -6.36
C ILE A 159 -7.96 -34.73 -7.04
N GLY A 160 -8.24 -35.95 -6.56
CA GLY A 160 -7.64 -37.20 -7.06
C GLY A 160 -6.31 -37.52 -6.38
N GLY A 161 -5.82 -38.75 -6.60
CA GLY A 161 -4.56 -39.23 -6.04
C GLY A 161 -4.60 -39.50 -4.55
N GLU A 162 -3.51 -39.23 -3.85
CA GLU A 162 -3.34 -39.51 -2.42
C GLU A 162 -4.15 -38.61 -1.48
N PHE A 163 -4.84 -37.60 -2.01
CA PHE A 163 -5.61 -36.63 -1.25
C PHE A 163 -7.12 -36.73 -1.56
N PRO A 164 -7.83 -37.72 -0.98
CA PRO A 164 -9.26 -37.91 -1.23
C PRO A 164 -10.16 -36.91 -0.49
N MET A 165 -9.63 -35.79 -0.02
CA MET A 165 -10.32 -34.81 0.82
C MET A 165 -10.77 -33.59 -0.01
N ASN A 166 -11.86 -32.97 0.44
CA ASN A 166 -12.22 -31.64 -0.03
C ASN A 166 -11.14 -30.65 0.41
N VAL A 167 -10.62 -29.89 -0.54
CA VAL A 167 -9.63 -28.85 -0.28
C VAL A 167 -10.14 -27.50 -0.75
N ASN A 168 -9.76 -26.47 -0.03
CA ASN A 168 -10.01 -25.11 -0.47
C ASN A 168 -8.82 -24.66 -1.34
N VAL A 169 -9.06 -24.40 -2.61
CA VAL A 169 -8.05 -23.92 -3.55
C VAL A 169 -8.25 -22.44 -3.77
N ILE A 170 -7.17 -21.69 -3.62
CA ILE A 170 -7.17 -20.22 -3.78
C ILE A 170 -6.83 -19.89 -5.23
N GLY A 171 -7.81 -19.39 -5.97
CA GLY A 171 -7.59 -18.80 -7.29
C GLY A 171 -7.21 -17.33 -7.17
N ILE A 172 -6.41 -16.84 -8.11
CA ILE A 172 -5.98 -15.44 -8.17
C ILE A 172 -6.77 -14.73 -9.27
N ILE A 173 -7.22 -13.53 -8.95
CA ILE A 173 -7.83 -12.57 -9.86
C ILE A 173 -6.89 -11.38 -9.97
N ILE A 174 -6.66 -10.90 -11.19
CA ILE A 174 -5.99 -9.62 -11.46
C ILE A 174 -6.94 -8.81 -12.32
N GLN A 175 -7.23 -7.59 -11.90
CA GLN A 175 -8.06 -6.66 -12.66
C GLN A 175 -7.27 -5.42 -13.02
N GLU A 176 -7.48 -4.93 -14.24
CA GLU A 176 -7.17 -3.57 -14.65
C GLU A 176 -8.50 -2.80 -14.72
N LEU A 177 -8.54 -1.66 -14.06
CA LEU A 177 -9.67 -0.77 -14.09
C LEU A 177 -9.22 0.57 -14.69
N ASP A 178 -10.10 1.20 -15.43
CA ASP A 178 -9.86 2.52 -16.00
C ASP A 178 -10.08 3.65 -14.97
N GLU A 179 -9.91 4.88 -15.39
CA GLU A 179 -10.09 6.09 -14.57
C GLU A 179 -11.53 6.27 -14.06
N ASN A 180 -12.53 5.65 -14.72
CA ASN A 180 -13.93 5.62 -14.28
C ASN A 180 -14.22 4.47 -13.31
N LYS A 181 -13.21 3.63 -13.03
CA LYS A 181 -13.29 2.42 -12.20
C LYS A 181 -14.07 1.29 -12.84
N ASP A 182 -14.18 1.30 -14.18
CA ASP A 182 -14.72 0.20 -14.95
C ASP A 182 -13.64 -0.86 -15.23
N VAL A 183 -13.97 -2.14 -15.04
CA VAL A 183 -13.04 -3.23 -15.31
C VAL A 183 -12.84 -3.38 -16.81
N VAL A 184 -11.64 -3.05 -17.29
CA VAL A 184 -11.26 -3.15 -18.73
C VAL A 184 -10.49 -4.42 -19.05
N PHE A 185 -9.88 -5.05 -18.03
CA PHE A 185 -9.23 -6.35 -18.16
C PHE A 185 -9.41 -7.15 -16.86
N GLN A 186 -9.56 -8.47 -17.00
CA GLN A 186 -9.61 -9.40 -15.87
C GLN A 186 -8.94 -10.72 -16.23
N PHE A 187 -7.94 -11.10 -15.47
CA PHE A 187 -7.36 -12.43 -15.46
C PHE A 187 -7.94 -13.25 -14.30
N ARG A 188 -8.22 -14.52 -14.53
CA ARG A 188 -8.62 -15.48 -13.50
C ARG A 188 -7.81 -16.76 -13.68
N SER A 189 -7.10 -17.17 -12.62
CA SER A 189 -6.30 -18.40 -12.66
C SER A 189 -7.15 -19.67 -12.87
N TRP A 190 -8.43 -19.61 -12.61
CA TRP A 190 -9.37 -20.72 -12.83
C TRP A 190 -9.74 -20.96 -14.30
N ASP A 191 -9.40 -20.03 -15.17
CA ASP A 191 -9.74 -20.11 -16.60
C ASP A 191 -8.57 -20.70 -17.43
N HIS A 192 -7.47 -21.10 -16.74
CA HIS A 192 -6.22 -21.61 -17.35
C HIS A 192 -5.70 -22.93 -16.66
#